data_2fec6da472594394e23d7ccc3c86a9fe
#
_entry.id   2fec6da472594394e23d7ccc3c86a9fe
#
_cell.length_a   1.000
_cell.length_b   1.000
_cell.length_c   1.000
_cell.angle_alpha   90.00
_cell.angle_beta   90.00
_cell.angle_gamma   90.00
#
_symmetry.space_group_name_H-M   'P 1'
#
loop_
_entity.id
_entity.type
_entity.pdbx_description
1 polymer ?
#
loop_
_entity_poly.entity_id
_entity_poly.type
_entity_poly.pdbx_seq_one_letter_code
_entity_poly.pdbx_strand_id
1 'polypeptide(L)'
;MKIKDRVLIVEDDAHISGFISTILTANDYDVITARTGSEAITTITSHCPDVILLDLGLPDMDGAGILSFVREWSTCPIIVVSARNHERDKVDALDAGADDYIVKPFGTSELLARIRTAIRHTRTHLPNGDIAQLGQFRAKGLVIDYDKH
;
A
#
# COMPACT_ATOMS: atom_id res chain seq x y z
N MET A 1 24.92 5.56 6.05
CA MET A 1 24.21 5.02 4.88
C MET A 1 22.71 5.16 5.04
N LYS A 2 22.05 5.64 4.01
CA LYS A 2 20.61 5.83 4.07
C LYS A 2 19.90 4.62 3.48
N ILE A 3 18.95 4.09 4.23
CA ILE A 3 18.13 2.97 3.75
C ILE A 3 16.92 3.55 3.04
N LYS A 4 16.73 3.13 1.79
CA LYS A 4 15.60 3.59 1.01
C LYS A 4 14.32 2.88 1.43
N ASP A 5 13.21 3.60 1.36
CA ASP A 5 11.91 2.98 1.55
C ASP A 5 11.58 2.11 0.34
N ARG A 6 10.98 0.97 0.59
CA ARG A 6 10.70 -0.01 -0.45
C ARG A 6 9.23 0.03 -0.81
N VAL A 7 8.97 0.18 -2.12
CA VAL A 7 7.60 0.23 -2.65
C VAL A 7 7.37 -1.00 -3.51
N LEU A 8 6.30 -1.73 -3.22
CA LEU A 8 5.86 -2.84 -4.07
C LEU A 8 4.79 -2.33 -5.00
N ILE A 9 4.97 -2.51 -6.31
CA ILE A 9 3.98 -2.16 -7.32
C ILE A 9 3.32 -3.44 -7.79
N VAL A 10 2.01 -3.58 -7.55
CA VAL A 10 1.23 -4.73 -7.99
C VAL A 10 0.37 -4.29 -9.16
N GLU A 11 0.84 -4.59 -10.38
CA GLU A 11 0.23 -4.10 -11.60
C GLU A 11 0.61 -5.04 -12.76
N ASP A 12 -0.39 -5.54 -13.49
CA ASP A 12 -0.11 -6.45 -14.61
C ASP A 12 0.25 -5.72 -15.91
N ASP A 13 -0.12 -4.45 -16.05
CA ASP A 13 0.22 -3.67 -17.25
C ASP A 13 1.66 -3.20 -17.15
N ALA A 14 2.52 -3.72 -18.02
CA ALA A 14 3.94 -3.43 -17.97
C ALA A 14 4.27 -1.96 -18.21
N HIS A 15 3.45 -1.26 -19.00
CA HIS A 15 3.69 0.16 -19.28
C HIS A 15 3.41 1.01 -18.04
N ILE A 16 2.33 0.72 -17.34
CA ILE A 16 1.98 1.45 -16.13
C ILE A 16 2.99 1.15 -15.02
N SER A 17 3.32 -0.13 -14.85
CA SER A 17 4.30 -0.54 -13.85
C SER A 17 5.66 0.11 -14.11
N GLY A 18 6.10 0.11 -15.37
CA GLY A 18 7.37 0.74 -15.74
C GLY A 18 7.37 2.24 -15.52
N PHE A 19 6.26 2.90 -15.83
CA PHE A 19 6.13 4.34 -15.63
C PHE A 19 6.25 4.69 -14.15
N ILE A 20 5.50 3.97 -13.31
CA ILE A 20 5.55 4.20 -11.87
C ILE A 20 6.95 3.89 -11.33
N SER A 21 7.53 2.78 -11.77
CA SER A 21 8.86 2.37 -11.33
C SER A 21 9.91 3.45 -11.62
N THR A 22 9.83 4.05 -12.82
CA THR A 22 10.76 5.11 -13.21
C THR A 22 10.63 6.33 -12.29
N ILE A 23 9.39 6.73 -12.01
CA ILE A 23 9.14 7.86 -11.11
C ILE A 23 9.71 7.59 -9.72
N LEU A 24 9.44 6.43 -9.19
CA LEU A 24 9.83 6.10 -7.82
C LEU A 24 11.33 5.95 -7.68
N THR A 25 11.97 5.29 -8.66
CA THR A 25 13.42 5.14 -8.65
C THR A 25 14.10 6.50 -8.70
N ALA A 26 13.57 7.42 -9.50
CA ALA A 26 14.13 8.77 -9.61
C ALA A 26 13.96 9.56 -8.30
N ASN A 27 13.06 9.13 -7.42
CA ASN A 27 12.81 9.80 -6.15
C ASN A 27 13.33 9.02 -4.95
N ASP A 28 14.33 8.18 -5.18
CA ASP A 28 15.07 7.46 -4.14
C ASP A 28 14.27 6.38 -3.43
N TYR A 29 13.30 5.77 -4.11
CA TYR A 29 12.63 4.59 -3.59
C TYR A 29 13.26 3.33 -4.17
N ASP A 30 13.23 2.29 -3.37
CA ASP A 30 13.61 0.96 -3.82
C ASP A 30 12.34 0.28 -4.31
N VAL A 31 12.32 -0.20 -5.55
CA VAL A 31 11.09 -0.67 -6.19
C VAL A 31 11.11 -2.17 -6.43
N ILE A 32 10.02 -2.83 -6.06
CA ILE A 32 9.80 -4.23 -6.39
C ILE A 32 8.48 -4.28 -7.16
N THR A 33 8.37 -5.15 -8.15
CA THR A 33 7.15 -5.27 -8.93
C THR A 33 6.59 -6.68 -8.87
N ALA A 34 5.26 -6.78 -8.90
CA ALA A 34 4.55 -8.05 -9.01
C ALA A 34 3.46 -7.85 -10.06
N ARG A 35 3.26 -8.85 -10.91
CA ARG A 35 2.31 -8.73 -12.02
C ARG A 35 1.00 -9.47 -11.76
N THR A 36 0.96 -10.29 -10.73
CA THR A 36 -0.23 -11.07 -10.39
C THR A 36 -0.44 -11.03 -8.89
N GLY A 37 -1.63 -11.43 -8.47
CA GLY A 37 -1.93 -11.51 -7.05
C GLY A 37 -1.06 -12.53 -6.33
N SER A 38 -0.79 -13.67 -6.98
CA SER A 38 0.08 -14.69 -6.40
C SER A 38 1.48 -14.17 -6.15
N GLU A 39 2.05 -13.48 -7.15
CA GLU A 39 3.36 -12.86 -6.98
C GLU A 39 3.37 -11.83 -5.86
N ALA A 40 2.30 -11.04 -5.78
CA ALA A 40 2.19 -10.01 -4.76
C ALA A 40 2.23 -10.61 -3.37
N ILE A 41 1.45 -11.65 -3.14
CA ILE A 41 1.39 -12.29 -1.83
C ILE A 41 2.75 -12.86 -1.45
N THR A 42 3.41 -13.54 -2.38
CA THR A 42 4.75 -14.07 -2.14
C THR A 42 5.74 -12.96 -1.82
N THR A 43 5.69 -11.88 -2.58
CA THR A 43 6.62 -10.75 -2.39
C THR A 43 6.37 -10.04 -1.07
N ILE A 44 5.11 -9.83 -0.70
CA ILE A 44 4.78 -9.16 0.55
C ILE A 44 5.33 -9.94 1.74
N THR A 45 5.18 -11.26 1.71
CA THR A 45 5.62 -12.09 2.82
C THR A 45 7.13 -12.23 2.89
N SER A 46 7.84 -12.13 1.74
CA SER A 46 9.28 -12.36 1.72
C SER A 46 10.12 -11.09 1.74
N HIS A 47 9.58 -9.96 1.28
CA HIS A 47 10.37 -8.72 1.14
C HIS A 47 9.93 -7.58 2.04
N CYS A 48 8.79 -7.70 2.69
CA CYS A 48 8.29 -6.71 3.65
C CYS A 48 8.37 -5.28 3.15
N PRO A 49 7.62 -4.92 2.10
CA PRO A 49 7.68 -3.56 1.58
C PRO A 49 7.16 -2.54 2.59
N ASP A 50 7.58 -1.29 2.44
CA ASP A 50 7.15 -0.20 3.30
C ASP A 50 5.81 0.38 2.88
N VAL A 51 5.46 0.24 1.59
CA VAL A 51 4.15 0.62 1.07
C VAL A 51 3.86 -0.21 -0.17
N ILE A 52 2.57 -0.51 -0.39
CA ILE A 52 2.11 -1.31 -1.52
C ILE A 52 1.21 -0.44 -2.39
N LEU A 53 1.49 -0.40 -3.70
CA LEU A 53 0.59 0.19 -4.69
C LEU A 53 -0.12 -0.97 -5.36
N LEU A 54 -1.44 -1.02 -5.26
CA LEU A 54 -2.21 -2.18 -5.67
C LEU A 54 -3.25 -1.84 -6.72
N ASP A 55 -3.17 -2.48 -7.89
CA ASP A 55 -4.22 -2.41 -8.88
C ASP A 55 -5.30 -3.43 -8.54
N LEU A 56 -6.56 -3.02 -8.66
CA LEU A 56 -7.68 -3.93 -8.36
C LEU A 56 -7.94 -4.94 -9.46
N GLY A 57 -7.62 -4.60 -10.71
CA GLY A 57 -7.94 -5.46 -11.84
C GLY A 57 -6.83 -6.40 -12.23
N LEU A 58 -6.42 -7.29 -11.35
CA LEU A 58 -5.37 -8.24 -11.64
C LEU A 58 -5.92 -9.47 -12.38
N PRO A 59 -5.06 -10.16 -13.16
CA PRO A 59 -5.55 -11.26 -14.01
C PRO A 59 -5.95 -12.52 -13.24
N ASP A 60 -5.34 -12.78 -12.09
CA ASP A 60 -5.58 -14.04 -11.38
C ASP A 60 -6.49 -13.90 -10.17
N MET A 61 -6.67 -12.68 -9.64
CA MET A 61 -7.58 -12.49 -8.51
C MET A 61 -7.93 -11.02 -8.39
N ASP A 62 -9.03 -10.75 -7.70
CA ASP A 62 -9.45 -9.36 -7.42
C ASP A 62 -8.51 -8.77 -6.37
N GLY A 63 -8.08 -7.54 -6.62
CA GLY A 63 -7.23 -6.83 -5.65
C GLY A 63 -7.87 -6.70 -4.28
N ALA A 64 -9.21 -6.66 -4.21
CA ALA A 64 -9.90 -6.61 -2.92
C ALA A 64 -9.59 -7.84 -2.08
N GLY A 65 -9.41 -9.00 -2.71
CA GLY A 65 -9.03 -10.22 -2.01
C GLY A 65 -7.64 -10.12 -1.41
N ILE A 66 -6.72 -9.45 -2.12
CA ILE A 66 -5.38 -9.22 -1.61
C ILE A 66 -5.43 -8.31 -0.39
N LEU A 67 -6.24 -7.25 -0.45
CA LEU A 67 -6.41 -6.35 0.68
C LEU A 67 -6.84 -7.12 1.94
N SER A 68 -7.88 -7.93 1.80
CA SER A 68 -8.41 -8.69 2.93
C SER A 68 -7.36 -9.65 3.48
N PHE A 69 -6.65 -10.34 2.58
CA PHE A 69 -5.63 -11.29 3.00
C PHE A 69 -4.50 -10.60 3.78
N VAL A 70 -4.00 -9.51 3.24
CA VAL A 70 -2.88 -8.80 3.87
C VAL A 70 -3.29 -8.24 5.23
N ARG A 71 -4.53 -7.72 5.32
CA ARG A 71 -4.99 -7.11 6.57
C ARG A 71 -5.17 -8.10 7.70
N GLU A 72 -5.23 -9.39 7.41
CA GLU A 72 -5.31 -10.39 8.47
C GLU A 72 -4.02 -10.47 9.28
N TRP A 73 -2.90 -10.02 8.73
CA TRP A 73 -1.62 -10.18 9.42
C TRP A 73 -0.67 -8.99 9.27
N SER A 74 -1.05 -7.93 8.58
CA SER A 74 -0.14 -6.80 8.36
C SER A 74 -0.89 -5.47 8.36
N THR A 75 -0.22 -4.44 8.87
CA THR A 75 -0.71 -3.07 8.81
C THR A 75 0.06 -2.25 7.77
N CYS A 76 0.79 -2.91 6.88
CA CYS A 76 1.54 -2.24 5.83
C CYS A 76 0.62 -1.32 5.02
N PRO A 77 1.00 -0.07 4.77
CA PRO A 77 0.15 0.84 4.00
C PRO A 77 -0.10 0.32 2.59
N ILE A 78 -1.36 0.34 2.17
CA ILE A 78 -1.75 -0.07 0.82
C ILE A 78 -2.50 1.07 0.17
N ILE A 79 -2.00 1.53 -0.98
CA ILE A 79 -2.64 2.55 -1.79
C ILE A 79 -3.18 1.86 -3.03
N VAL A 80 -4.49 1.90 -3.23
CA VAL A 80 -5.10 1.34 -4.42
C VAL A 80 -4.91 2.33 -5.57
N VAL A 81 -4.44 1.85 -6.72
CA VAL A 81 -4.25 2.67 -7.92
C VAL A 81 -5.09 2.03 -9.02
N SER A 82 -6.21 2.67 -9.40
CA SER A 82 -7.19 2.01 -10.25
C SER A 82 -7.86 2.99 -11.18
N ALA A 83 -8.30 2.47 -12.35
CA ALA A 83 -9.10 3.26 -13.27
C ALA A 83 -10.56 3.35 -12.82
N ARG A 84 -10.97 2.54 -11.86
CA ARG A 84 -12.34 2.59 -11.34
C ARG A 84 -12.49 3.86 -10.52
N ASN A 85 -13.43 4.72 -10.92
CA ASN A 85 -13.54 6.04 -10.32
C ASN A 85 -14.88 6.34 -9.66
N HIS A 86 -15.75 5.35 -9.50
CA HIS A 86 -17.01 5.54 -8.80
C HIS A 86 -16.77 5.61 -7.30
N GLU A 87 -17.57 6.42 -6.63
CA GLU A 87 -17.47 6.54 -5.18
C GLU A 87 -17.57 5.19 -4.50
N ARG A 88 -18.44 4.32 -5.01
CA ARG A 88 -18.62 2.99 -4.44
C ARG A 88 -17.33 2.17 -4.48
N ASP A 89 -16.59 2.25 -5.58
CA ASP A 89 -15.32 1.54 -5.69
C ASP A 89 -14.34 1.99 -4.64
N LYS A 90 -14.29 3.29 -4.40
CA LYS A 90 -13.38 3.87 -3.41
C LYS A 90 -13.77 3.46 -2.00
N VAL A 91 -15.06 3.54 -1.70
CA VAL A 91 -15.55 3.18 -0.36
C VAL A 91 -15.30 1.70 -0.09
N ASP A 92 -15.59 0.84 -1.07
CA ASP A 92 -15.38 -0.60 -0.90
C ASP A 92 -13.92 -0.92 -0.64
N ALA A 93 -13.01 -0.27 -1.36
CA ALA A 93 -11.56 -0.51 -1.16
C ALA A 93 -11.11 -0.03 0.22
N LEU A 94 -11.55 1.15 0.63
CA LEU A 94 -11.18 1.69 1.93
C LEU A 94 -11.75 0.84 3.06
N ASP A 95 -12.98 0.39 2.91
CA ASP A 95 -13.60 -0.50 3.91
C ASP A 95 -12.90 -1.85 3.98
N ALA A 96 -12.34 -2.30 2.86
CA ALA A 96 -11.62 -3.58 2.81
C ALA A 96 -10.22 -3.46 3.41
N GLY A 97 -9.76 -2.25 3.70
CA GLY A 97 -8.49 -2.06 4.38
C GLY A 97 -7.45 -1.22 3.65
N ALA A 98 -7.81 -0.62 2.51
CA ALA A 98 -6.88 0.26 1.81
C ALA A 98 -6.71 1.55 2.61
N ASP A 99 -5.50 2.09 2.61
CA ASP A 99 -5.21 3.35 3.29
C ASP A 99 -5.52 4.55 2.43
N ASP A 100 -5.51 4.36 1.11
CA ASP A 100 -5.76 5.47 0.18
C ASP A 100 -6.17 4.90 -1.17
N TYR A 101 -6.65 5.78 -2.04
CA TYR A 101 -7.15 5.39 -3.36
C TYR A 101 -6.78 6.46 -4.37
N ILE A 102 -6.05 6.08 -5.41
CA ILE A 102 -5.66 6.99 -6.50
C ILE A 102 -6.32 6.54 -7.78
N VAL A 103 -6.98 7.46 -8.48
CA VAL A 103 -7.67 7.15 -9.74
C VAL A 103 -6.72 7.41 -10.91
N LYS A 104 -6.65 6.45 -11.83
CA LYS A 104 -5.90 6.62 -13.09
C LYS A 104 -6.75 7.44 -14.08
N PRO A 105 -6.14 8.32 -14.87
CA PRO A 105 -4.74 8.72 -14.83
C PRO A 105 -4.46 9.66 -13.66
N PHE A 106 -3.27 9.56 -13.10
CA PHE A 106 -2.90 10.36 -11.94
C PHE A 106 -1.69 11.23 -12.26
N GLY A 107 -1.51 12.28 -11.46
CA GLY A 107 -0.33 13.12 -11.57
C GLY A 107 0.83 12.53 -10.79
N THR A 108 2.04 12.75 -11.29
CA THR A 108 3.27 12.30 -10.63
C THR A 108 3.37 12.86 -9.21
N SER A 109 3.08 14.14 -9.07
CA SER A 109 3.16 14.80 -7.76
C SER A 109 2.16 14.23 -6.78
N GLU A 110 0.96 13.91 -7.26
CA GLU A 110 -0.07 13.32 -6.41
C GLU A 110 0.38 11.95 -5.91
N LEU A 111 0.88 11.11 -6.80
CA LEU A 111 1.35 9.78 -6.42
C LEU A 111 2.43 9.87 -5.34
N LEU A 112 3.43 10.72 -5.57
CA LEU A 112 4.54 10.86 -4.63
C LEU A 112 4.07 11.40 -3.28
N ALA A 113 3.14 12.37 -3.29
CA ALA A 113 2.64 12.94 -2.05
C ALA A 113 1.87 11.90 -1.22
N ARG A 114 1.09 11.07 -1.88
CA ARG A 114 0.33 10.04 -1.16
C ARG A 114 1.23 8.95 -0.60
N ILE A 115 2.28 8.59 -1.33
CA ILE A 115 3.27 7.63 -0.83
C ILE A 115 3.98 8.19 0.41
N ARG A 116 4.43 9.45 0.33
CA ARG A 116 5.09 10.09 1.48
C ARG A 116 4.17 10.13 2.70
N THR A 117 2.90 10.44 2.47
CA THR A 117 1.92 10.51 3.54
C THR A 117 1.70 9.14 4.18
N ALA A 118 1.58 8.10 3.37
CA ALA A 118 1.38 6.75 3.87
C ALA A 118 2.56 6.29 4.73
N ILE A 119 3.77 6.53 4.26
CA ILE A 119 4.97 6.16 5.00
C ILE A 119 5.08 6.94 6.31
N ARG A 120 4.80 8.24 6.25
CA ARG A 120 4.87 9.09 7.42
C ARG A 120 3.85 8.64 8.49
N HIS A 121 2.63 8.30 8.08
CA HIS A 121 1.62 7.81 9.00
C HIS A 121 2.05 6.54 9.71
N THR A 122 2.65 5.62 8.97
CA THR A 122 3.15 4.39 9.55
C THR A 122 4.18 4.68 10.63
N ARG A 123 5.12 5.57 10.34
CA ARG A 123 6.19 5.91 11.27
C ARG A 123 5.69 6.64 12.50
N THR A 124 4.69 7.50 12.34
CA THR A 124 4.17 8.24 13.47
C THR A 124 3.32 7.37 14.38
N HIS A 125 2.81 6.26 13.86
CA HIS A 125 2.02 5.33 14.66
C HIS A 125 2.85 4.20 15.25
N LEU A 126 4.12 4.10 14.91
CA LEU A 126 4.99 3.13 15.55
C LEU A 126 5.24 3.57 16.98
N PRO A 127 5.09 2.66 17.94
CA PRO A 127 5.45 3.00 19.30
C PRO A 127 6.93 3.27 19.31
N ASN A 128 7.31 4.40 19.72
CA ASN A 128 8.68 4.71 19.79
C ASN A 128 9.29 3.98 20.88
N GLY A 129 9.34 2.86 20.65
CA GLY A 129 9.54 2.15 21.75
C GLY A 129 8.38 2.39 22.57
N ASP A 130 7.67 2.95 22.45
CA ASP A 130 6.66 3.18 23.10
C ASP A 130 5.66 2.57 22.84
N ILE A 131 5.98 2.34 22.43
CA ILE A 131 5.40 2.06 22.46
C ILE A 131 5.05 1.45 22.82
N ALA A 132 5.19 1.15 23.16
CA ALA A 132 4.77 0.68 23.58
C ALA A 132 3.99 0.30 23.84
N GLN A 133 3.61 0.22 23.71
CA GLN A 133 2.77 0.18 24.06
C GLN A 133 2.08 -0.43 23.51
N LEU A 134 1.99 -0.73 23.17
CA LEU A 134 1.40 -0.94 22.94
C LEU A 134 0.77 -1.74 22.72
N GLY A 135 0.60 -2.11 22.58
CA GLY A 135 0.11 -2.48 22.77
C GLY A 135 -0.64 -2.89 22.32
N GLN A 136 -1.06 -2.93 22.31
CA GLN A 136 -1.64 -2.72 22.37
C GLN A 136 -2.19 -2.79 21.65
N PHE A 137 -2.35 -3.03 21.35
CA PHE A 137 -2.73 -2.28 21.16
C PHE A 137 -3.12 -2.60 20.50
N ARG A 138 -3.44 -3.27 20.41
CA ARG A 138 -3.77 -3.01 20.29
C ARG A 138 -4.11 -3.31 19.94
N ALA A 139 -4.12 -3.91 19.72
CA ALA A 139 -4.35 -3.64 19.86
C ALA A 139 -4.94 -3.62 19.39
N LYS A 140 -5.31 -3.98 19.07
CA LYS A 140 -5.67 -3.38 19.04
C LYS A 140 -6.02 -2.94 18.81
N GLY A 141 -6.00 -3.37 18.40
CA GLY A 141 -6.15 -2.49 18.69
C GLY A 141 -6.35 -1.99 18.19
N LEU A 142 -6.73 -2.30 18.05
CA LEU A 142 -6.72 -1.35 18.05
C LEU A 142 -6.77 -0.86 17.61
N VAL A 143 -7.04 -1.21 17.47
CA VAL A 143 -6.93 -0.28 17.44
C VAL A 143 -7.11 0.26 16.83
N ILE A 144 -7.39 0.01 16.59
CA ILE A 144 -7.45 0.88 16.41
C ILE A 144 -7.64 1.52 15.91
N ASP A 145 -7.95 1.30 15.77
CA ASP A 145 -8.00 2.33 15.65
C ASP A 145 -8.12 2.95 15.17
N TYR A 146 -8.53 2.67 14.96
CA TYR A 146 -8.55 3.64 14.72
C TYR A 146 -8.68 4.23 14.04
N ASP A 147 -8.97 4.04 13.97
CA ASP A 147 -9.03 4.81 13.48
C ASP A 147 -9.06 5.14 12.63
N LYS A 148 -9.39 4.94 12.40
CA LYS A 148 -9.29 5.42 11.82
C LYS A 148 -9.20 5.98 11.24
N HIS A 149 -9.37 5.85 11.09
CA HIS A 149 -9.09 6.59 10.86
C HIS A 149 -9.04 7.00 10.66
#